data_bd09df8ea089f0112f48ef401a2e2f97
#
_entry.id   bd09df8ea089f0112f48ef401a2e2f97
#
_cell.length_a   1.000
_cell.length_b   1.000
_cell.length_c   1.000
_cell.angle_alpha   90.00
_cell.angle_beta   90.00
_cell.angle_gamma   90.00
#
_symmetry.space_group_name_H-M   'P 1'
#
loop_
_entity.id
_entity.type
_entity.pdbx_description
1 polymer ?
#
loop_
_entity_poly.entity_id
_entity_poly.type
_entity_poly.pdbx_seq_one_letter_code
_entity_poly.pdbx_strand_id
1 'polypeptide(L)'
;MEYMNDWQEQYSDMLATPTQALSHLKSGQRVFIGTGCGAPQDLIMAMTARARQVSNVEVIQLITKGDAPYADKKMSDSFAINSFFISSNIRSVIQEGYGDYTPILLSDVPKLFNSGSLPLDIALVQVTPPNAHGRVSLGISVDITRSAIDNASLVIAEVNPNMPWTHGDTTMEVVDLDLLVPVDRPILERELHTPNEISRTIARAAAALIPNGSTIELGLGRVPGYGRIPQVVMEYLHDRKDIGFHTEMISDSIIPLVASGAVTGAMKSIDRGKITASFCMGTKKLYD
;
A
#
# COMPACT_ATOMS: atom_id res chain seq x y z
N MET A 1 -15.34 -21.39 -9.21
CA MET A 1 -15.74 -21.43 -7.78
C MET A 1 -15.12 -22.60 -6.99
N GLU A 2 -14.63 -23.67 -7.63
CA GLU A 2 -13.98 -24.82 -6.95
C GLU A 2 -12.54 -24.54 -6.45
N TYR A 3 -11.83 -23.54 -6.98
CA TYR A 3 -10.44 -23.22 -6.58
C TYR A 3 -10.29 -22.35 -5.31
N MET A 4 -11.36 -21.78 -4.78
CA MET A 4 -11.29 -20.91 -3.59
C MET A 4 -11.28 -21.68 -2.25
N ASN A 5 -11.71 -22.93 -2.25
CA ASN A 5 -11.72 -23.75 -1.03
C ASN A 5 -10.44 -24.56 -0.80
N ASP A 6 -9.63 -24.79 -1.82
CA ASP A 6 -8.49 -25.71 -1.78
C ASP A 6 -7.35 -25.19 -0.85
N TRP A 7 -7.03 -23.89 -0.91
CA TRP A 7 -5.97 -23.34 -0.07
C TRP A 7 -6.34 -23.24 1.41
N GLN A 8 -7.62 -23.02 1.72
CA GLN A 8 -8.07 -22.95 3.12
C GLN A 8 -8.01 -24.31 3.81
N GLU A 9 -8.29 -25.36 3.09
CA GLU A 9 -8.10 -26.73 3.62
C GLU A 9 -6.61 -27.03 3.82
N GLN A 10 -5.78 -26.67 2.84
CA GLN A 10 -4.33 -26.89 2.87
C GLN A 10 -3.64 -26.17 4.03
N TYR A 11 -4.06 -24.95 4.37
CA TYR A 11 -3.47 -24.11 5.42
C TYR A 11 -4.40 -23.91 6.62
N SER A 12 -5.25 -24.90 6.90
CA SER A 12 -6.27 -24.83 7.96
C SER A 12 -5.72 -24.47 9.35
N ASP A 13 -4.51 -24.92 9.66
CA ASP A 13 -3.84 -24.65 10.93
C ASP A 13 -3.40 -23.18 11.11
N MET A 14 -3.29 -22.43 10.01
CA MET A 14 -2.94 -21.01 9.99
C MET A 14 -4.18 -20.10 9.95
N LEU A 15 -5.37 -20.65 9.73
CA LEU A 15 -6.59 -19.87 9.59
C LEU A 15 -7.02 -19.28 10.92
N ALA A 16 -7.40 -18.01 10.89
CA ALA A 16 -7.98 -17.31 12.03
C ALA A 16 -9.06 -16.33 11.58
N THR A 17 -10.02 -16.08 12.46
CA THR A 17 -10.88 -14.89 12.33
C THR A 17 -10.08 -13.64 12.73
N PRO A 18 -10.47 -12.43 12.27
CA PRO A 18 -9.79 -11.19 12.68
C PRO A 18 -9.67 -11.05 14.20
N THR A 19 -10.72 -11.41 14.94
CA THR A 19 -10.73 -11.36 16.41
C THR A 19 -9.77 -12.35 17.04
N GLN A 20 -9.69 -13.58 16.51
CA GLN A 20 -8.73 -14.58 16.99
C GLN A 20 -7.29 -14.14 16.71
N ALA A 21 -7.00 -13.68 15.51
CA ALA A 21 -5.68 -13.22 15.12
C ALA A 21 -5.19 -12.07 16.01
N LEU A 22 -6.04 -11.10 16.25
CA LEU A 22 -5.72 -9.95 17.12
C LEU A 22 -5.79 -10.27 18.64
N SER A 23 -6.18 -11.48 19.05
CA SER A 23 -6.09 -11.91 20.46
C SER A 23 -4.64 -11.93 20.96
N HIS A 24 -3.68 -12.06 20.07
CA HIS A 24 -2.24 -12.03 20.35
C HIS A 24 -1.69 -10.64 20.68
N LEU A 25 -2.41 -9.57 20.35
CA LEU A 25 -2.00 -8.18 20.61
C LEU A 25 -1.92 -7.91 22.11
N LYS A 26 -0.81 -7.36 22.59
CA LYS A 26 -0.54 -7.00 23.99
C LYS A 26 -0.21 -5.52 24.12
N SER A 27 -0.39 -4.97 25.33
CA SER A 27 0.03 -3.60 25.65
C SER A 27 1.52 -3.40 25.40
N GLY A 28 1.90 -2.22 24.94
CA GLY A 28 3.27 -1.82 24.68
C GLY A 28 3.88 -2.40 23.40
N GLN A 29 3.14 -3.21 22.64
CA GLN A 29 3.63 -3.76 21.38
C GLN A 29 3.59 -2.73 20.24
N ARG A 30 4.43 -2.97 19.25
CA ARG A 30 4.52 -2.19 18.02
C ARG A 30 3.90 -2.94 16.86
N VAL A 31 2.91 -2.33 16.21
CA VAL A 31 2.11 -2.93 15.14
C VAL A 31 2.34 -2.13 13.86
N PHE A 32 2.87 -2.78 12.83
CA PHE A 32 2.92 -2.23 11.49
C PHE A 32 1.59 -2.47 10.77
N ILE A 33 1.09 -1.47 10.04
CA ILE A 33 -0.09 -1.57 9.18
C ILE A 33 0.34 -1.44 7.72
N GLY A 34 -0.03 -2.40 6.89
CA GLY A 34 0.18 -2.43 5.45
C GLY A 34 -0.36 -1.17 4.76
N THR A 35 0.31 -0.76 3.69
CA THR A 35 0.23 0.60 3.14
C THR A 35 -0.88 0.79 2.10
N GLY A 36 -1.20 2.04 1.85
CA GLY A 36 -2.02 2.50 0.74
C GLY A 36 -3.43 1.90 0.72
N CYS A 37 -3.86 1.53 -0.48
CA CYS A 37 -5.14 0.87 -0.71
C CYS A 37 -5.12 -0.64 -0.34
N GLY A 38 -3.94 -1.20 -0.03
CA GLY A 38 -3.76 -2.53 0.52
C GLY A 38 -3.85 -2.61 2.04
N ALA A 39 -4.24 -1.53 2.74
CA ALA A 39 -4.39 -1.54 4.18
C ALA A 39 -5.46 -2.56 4.63
N PRO A 40 -5.13 -3.46 5.59
CA PRO A 40 -5.98 -4.59 5.98
C PRO A 40 -7.10 -4.13 6.92
N GLN A 41 -8.28 -3.82 6.37
CA GLN A 41 -9.34 -3.12 7.09
C GLN A 41 -10.01 -3.95 8.18
N ASP A 42 -10.19 -5.25 7.98
CA ASP A 42 -10.84 -6.11 8.98
C ASP A 42 -9.91 -6.35 10.17
N LEU A 43 -8.59 -6.47 9.92
CA LEU A 43 -7.57 -6.52 10.97
C LEU A 43 -7.46 -5.18 11.72
N ILE A 44 -7.53 -4.05 11.03
CA ILE A 44 -7.55 -2.71 11.65
C ILE A 44 -8.76 -2.57 12.58
N MET A 45 -9.95 -2.99 12.13
CA MET A 45 -11.17 -2.95 12.94
C MET A 45 -11.05 -3.86 14.15
N ALA A 46 -10.55 -5.09 13.98
CA ALA A 46 -10.32 -6.04 15.07
C ALA A 46 -9.27 -5.55 16.07
N MET A 47 -8.20 -4.92 15.61
CA MET A 47 -7.19 -4.26 16.46
C MET A 47 -7.84 -3.17 17.31
N THR A 48 -8.59 -2.29 16.69
CA THR A 48 -9.25 -1.17 17.39
C THR A 48 -10.29 -1.65 18.40
N ALA A 49 -10.99 -2.73 18.11
CA ALA A 49 -11.96 -3.33 19.05
C ALA A 49 -11.32 -3.78 20.37
N ARG A 50 -9.99 -3.97 20.39
CA ARG A 50 -9.25 -4.32 21.61
C ARG A 50 -8.84 -3.12 22.47
N ALA A 51 -9.16 -1.90 22.11
CA ALA A 51 -8.73 -0.67 22.80
C ALA A 51 -8.92 -0.72 24.33
N ARG A 52 -10.01 -1.36 24.82
CA ARG A 52 -10.25 -1.50 26.28
C ARG A 52 -9.40 -2.56 26.95
N GLN A 53 -8.65 -3.36 26.20
CA GLN A 53 -7.87 -4.52 26.68
C GLN A 53 -6.36 -4.27 26.56
N VAL A 54 -5.95 -3.26 25.81
CA VAL A 54 -4.55 -2.92 25.58
C VAL A 54 -4.30 -1.43 25.81
N SER A 55 -3.05 -1.09 26.11
CA SER A 55 -2.57 0.29 26.27
C SER A 55 -1.20 0.45 25.65
N ASN A 56 -0.88 1.66 25.21
CA ASN A 56 0.42 2.01 24.63
C ASN A 56 0.86 1.10 23.46
N VAL A 57 -0.07 0.70 22.61
CA VAL A 57 0.27 0.02 21.36
C VAL A 57 0.74 1.07 20.36
N GLU A 58 1.99 0.97 19.89
CA GLU A 58 2.53 1.88 18.88
C GLU A 58 2.15 1.38 17.48
N VAL A 59 1.36 2.18 16.75
CA VAL A 59 0.95 1.88 15.38
C VAL A 59 1.90 2.55 14.40
N ILE A 60 2.68 1.73 13.69
CA ILE A 60 3.64 2.15 12.66
C ILE A 60 2.97 2.07 11.30
N GLN A 61 3.02 3.16 10.55
CA GLN A 61 2.45 3.21 9.20
C GLN A 61 3.20 4.18 8.29
N LEU A 62 3.13 3.94 6.98
CA LEU A 62 3.57 4.90 5.96
C LEU A 62 2.38 5.75 5.51
N ILE A 63 1.65 5.29 4.51
CA ILE A 63 0.40 5.88 4.02
C ILE A 63 -0.68 4.82 4.23
N THR A 64 -1.77 5.16 4.88
CA THR A 64 -2.94 4.28 4.97
C THR A 64 -4.14 4.91 4.29
N LYS A 65 -5.00 4.07 3.74
CA LYS A 65 -6.30 4.43 3.19
C LYS A 65 -7.40 3.71 3.98
N GLY A 66 -8.64 4.14 3.77
CA GLY A 66 -9.78 3.59 4.48
C GLY A 66 -9.91 4.11 5.90
N ASP A 67 -10.58 3.33 6.73
CA ASP A 67 -10.87 3.69 8.10
C ASP A 67 -9.64 3.52 8.99
N ALA A 68 -9.44 4.47 9.88
CA ALA A 68 -8.37 4.44 10.87
C ALA A 68 -8.94 4.79 12.27
N PRO A 69 -9.86 3.97 12.80
CA PRO A 69 -10.53 4.28 14.07
C PRO A 69 -9.58 4.29 15.27
N TYR A 70 -8.43 3.60 15.18
CA TYR A 70 -7.34 3.70 16.15
C TYR A 70 -6.75 5.11 16.28
N ALA A 71 -6.95 5.96 15.26
CA ALA A 71 -6.51 7.35 15.22
C ALA A 71 -7.54 8.34 15.84
N ASP A 72 -8.64 7.86 16.40
CA ASP A 72 -9.54 8.73 17.17
C ASP A 72 -8.85 9.12 18.48
N LYS A 73 -8.92 10.41 18.85
CA LYS A 73 -8.42 10.94 20.12
C LYS A 73 -8.84 10.11 21.34
N LYS A 74 -10.04 9.55 21.32
CA LYS A 74 -10.57 8.70 22.38
C LYS A 74 -9.80 7.38 22.56
N MET A 75 -8.99 7.02 21.56
CA MET A 75 -8.17 5.81 21.54
C MET A 75 -6.70 6.07 21.93
N SER A 76 -6.33 7.33 22.26
CA SER A 76 -4.94 7.73 22.50
C SER A 76 -4.29 7.01 23.71
N ASP A 77 -5.05 6.55 24.68
CA ASP A 77 -4.53 5.75 25.79
C ASP A 77 -4.17 4.30 25.36
N SER A 78 -4.80 3.84 24.28
CA SER A 78 -4.62 2.48 23.75
C SER A 78 -3.63 2.44 22.61
N PHE A 79 -3.70 3.42 21.70
CA PHE A 79 -2.92 3.45 20.46
C PHE A 79 -2.15 4.77 20.32
N ALA A 80 -0.83 4.68 20.24
CA ALA A 80 0.06 5.78 19.87
C ALA A 80 0.41 5.63 18.38
N ILE A 81 0.22 6.69 17.59
CA ILE A 81 0.50 6.64 16.16
C ILE A 81 1.90 7.17 15.91
N ASN A 82 2.70 6.44 15.14
CA ASN A 82 3.95 6.92 14.56
C ASN A 82 3.92 6.70 13.05
N SER A 83 3.88 7.78 12.29
CA SER A 83 3.71 7.72 10.84
C SER A 83 4.91 8.28 10.12
N PHE A 84 5.36 7.61 9.06
CA PHE A 84 6.39 8.11 8.15
C PHE A 84 5.84 9.07 7.08
N PHE A 85 4.51 9.10 6.90
CA PHE A 85 3.83 10.04 6.02
C PHE A 85 2.43 10.37 6.55
N ILE A 86 2.08 11.66 6.62
CA ILE A 86 0.81 12.09 7.18
C ILE A 86 -0.31 11.99 6.14
N SER A 87 -0.99 10.86 6.11
CA SER A 87 -2.18 10.62 5.29
C SER A 87 -3.40 11.39 5.81
N SER A 88 -4.45 11.49 4.97
CA SER A 88 -5.63 12.31 5.31
C SER A 88 -6.40 11.80 6.53
N ASN A 89 -6.45 10.48 6.72
CA ASN A 89 -7.22 9.82 7.79
C ASN A 89 -6.58 9.94 9.19
N ILE A 90 -5.29 10.33 9.27
CA ILE A 90 -4.59 10.54 10.55
C ILE A 90 -4.17 11.99 10.77
N ARG A 91 -4.42 12.88 9.80
CA ARG A 91 -3.88 14.25 9.82
C ARG A 91 -4.33 15.04 11.05
N SER A 92 -5.60 14.93 11.45
CA SER A 92 -6.12 15.64 12.60
C SER A 92 -5.43 15.22 13.90
N VAL A 93 -5.26 13.93 14.12
CA VAL A 93 -4.63 13.41 15.34
C VAL A 93 -3.16 13.84 15.46
N ILE A 94 -2.42 13.88 14.35
CA ILE A 94 -1.03 14.39 14.33
C ILE A 94 -1.02 15.90 14.61
N GLN A 95 -1.90 16.68 13.98
CA GLN A 95 -1.97 18.13 14.18
C GLN A 95 -2.39 18.52 15.61
N GLU A 96 -3.20 17.70 16.27
CA GLU A 96 -3.63 17.90 17.65
C GLU A 96 -2.61 17.38 18.70
N GLY A 97 -1.50 16.77 18.26
CA GLY A 97 -0.44 16.29 19.14
C GLY A 97 -0.72 14.93 19.79
N TYR A 98 -1.63 14.13 19.23
CA TYR A 98 -1.95 12.76 19.71
C TYR A 98 -1.29 11.67 18.85
N GLY A 99 -0.38 12.02 17.98
CA GLY A 99 0.42 11.10 17.18
C GLY A 99 1.72 11.75 16.74
N ASP A 100 2.69 10.94 16.41
CA ASP A 100 4.01 11.35 15.99
C ASP A 100 4.23 11.20 14.49
N TYR A 101 5.10 12.03 13.97
CA TYR A 101 5.61 11.95 12.61
C TYR A 101 7.13 11.77 12.65
N THR A 102 7.60 10.68 12.06
CA THR A 102 9.04 10.43 11.91
C THR A 102 9.49 10.83 10.50
N PRO A 103 10.19 11.99 10.35
CA PRO A 103 10.69 12.42 9.06
C PRO A 103 11.87 11.54 8.62
N ILE A 104 11.69 10.81 7.53
CA ILE A 104 12.67 9.88 7.00
C ILE A 104 12.46 9.73 5.48
N LEU A 105 13.53 9.43 4.75
CA LEU A 105 13.40 9.03 3.34
C LEU A 105 12.77 7.64 3.24
N LEU A 106 11.86 7.45 2.29
CA LEU A 106 11.20 6.16 2.10
C LEU A 106 12.19 5.00 1.96
N SER A 107 13.28 5.21 1.24
CA SER A 107 14.37 4.24 1.05
C SER A 107 15.14 3.88 2.33
N ASP A 108 15.01 4.67 3.38
CA ASP A 108 15.70 4.43 4.66
C ASP A 108 14.81 3.74 5.69
N VAL A 109 13.47 3.74 5.49
CA VAL A 109 12.54 3.06 6.41
C VAL A 109 12.87 1.57 6.57
N PRO A 110 13.14 0.79 5.50
CA PRO A 110 13.52 -0.61 5.65
C PRO A 110 14.76 -0.81 6.51
N LYS A 111 15.69 0.16 6.55
CA LYS A 111 16.89 0.07 7.38
C LYS A 111 16.57 0.14 8.87
N LEU A 112 15.51 0.87 9.27
CA LEU A 112 15.03 0.90 10.65
C LEU A 112 14.57 -0.48 11.13
N PHE A 113 13.83 -1.19 10.28
CA PHE A 113 13.36 -2.54 10.58
C PHE A 113 14.52 -3.54 10.58
N ASN A 114 15.30 -3.57 9.50
CA ASN A 114 16.40 -4.53 9.30
C ASN A 114 17.53 -4.39 10.35
N SER A 115 17.76 -3.18 10.87
CA SER A 115 18.77 -2.97 11.92
C SER A 115 18.24 -3.22 13.34
N GLY A 116 16.93 -3.45 13.49
CA GLY A 116 16.28 -3.54 14.79
C GLY A 116 16.19 -2.20 15.54
N SER A 117 16.50 -1.07 14.89
CA SER A 117 16.33 0.27 15.48
C SER A 117 14.85 0.60 15.74
N LEU A 118 13.97 0.03 14.93
CA LEU A 118 12.51 0.07 15.11
C LEU A 118 11.98 -1.36 15.01
N PRO A 119 12.08 -2.18 16.09
CA PRO A 119 11.60 -3.56 16.06
C PRO A 119 10.07 -3.59 15.94
N LEU A 120 9.55 -4.59 15.24
CA LEU A 120 8.12 -4.80 15.03
C LEU A 120 7.67 -6.07 15.74
N ASP A 121 6.62 -5.98 16.54
CA ASP A 121 6.01 -7.15 17.18
C ASP A 121 5.01 -7.82 16.24
N ILE A 122 4.18 -7.03 15.56
CA ILE A 122 3.12 -7.52 14.67
C ILE A 122 3.14 -6.75 13.35
N ALA A 123 3.03 -7.46 12.24
CA ALA A 123 2.72 -6.88 10.94
C ALA A 123 1.31 -7.29 10.48
N LEU A 124 0.45 -6.32 10.21
CA LEU A 124 -0.89 -6.51 9.65
C LEU A 124 -0.83 -6.15 8.17
N VAL A 125 -1.03 -7.13 7.29
CA VAL A 125 -0.88 -6.98 5.85
C VAL A 125 -2.07 -7.55 5.08
N GLN A 126 -2.13 -7.29 3.79
CA GLN A 126 -3.11 -7.89 2.89
C GLN A 126 -2.40 -8.52 1.70
N VAL A 127 -2.81 -9.73 1.33
CA VAL A 127 -2.18 -10.52 0.26
C VAL A 127 -3.24 -11.18 -0.62
N THR A 128 -2.79 -11.70 -1.78
CA THR A 128 -3.62 -12.58 -2.62
C THR A 128 -3.84 -13.94 -1.95
N PRO A 129 -4.84 -14.73 -2.37
CA PRO A 129 -4.86 -16.16 -2.09
C PRO A 129 -3.56 -16.84 -2.56
N PRO A 130 -3.11 -17.91 -1.86
CA PRO A 130 -1.98 -18.72 -2.30
C PRO A 130 -2.24 -19.33 -3.70
N ASN A 131 -1.22 -19.31 -4.53
CA ASN A 131 -1.27 -20.02 -5.81
C ASN A 131 -0.95 -21.52 -5.62
N ALA A 132 -0.95 -22.30 -6.72
CA ALA A 132 -0.68 -23.73 -6.71
C ALA A 132 0.75 -24.11 -6.21
N HIS A 133 1.64 -23.12 -6.07
CA HIS A 133 3.00 -23.29 -5.56
C HIS A 133 3.16 -22.85 -4.10
N GLY A 134 2.06 -22.52 -3.41
CA GLY A 134 2.10 -22.03 -2.03
C GLY A 134 2.64 -20.62 -1.89
N ARG A 135 2.55 -19.80 -2.94
CA ARG A 135 2.99 -18.40 -2.93
C ARG A 135 1.81 -17.44 -2.89
N VAL A 136 1.99 -16.34 -2.19
CA VAL A 136 1.09 -15.18 -2.17
C VAL A 136 1.80 -13.98 -2.78
N SER A 137 1.02 -12.98 -3.20
CA SER A 137 1.53 -11.69 -3.64
C SER A 137 1.05 -10.59 -2.70
N LEU A 138 1.94 -9.64 -2.38
CA LEU A 138 1.58 -8.39 -1.69
C LEU A 138 0.71 -7.47 -2.56
N GLY A 139 0.52 -7.83 -3.83
CA GLY A 139 -0.37 -7.13 -4.75
C GLY A 139 0.05 -5.68 -4.96
N ILE A 140 -0.84 -4.77 -4.57
CA ILE A 140 -0.71 -3.34 -4.86
C ILE A 140 0.11 -2.55 -3.83
N SER A 141 0.56 -3.15 -2.72
CA SER A 141 1.23 -2.44 -1.62
C SER A 141 2.47 -3.19 -1.14
N VAL A 142 3.58 -2.98 -1.80
CA VAL A 142 4.85 -3.67 -1.54
C VAL A 142 5.78 -2.80 -0.71
N ASP A 143 6.18 -1.65 -1.20
CA ASP A 143 7.00 -0.59 -0.58
C ASP A 143 7.84 -1.05 0.64
N ILE A 144 7.53 -0.56 1.84
CA ILE A 144 8.16 -0.97 3.10
C ILE A 144 7.52 -2.22 3.72
N THR A 145 6.40 -2.69 3.15
CA THR A 145 5.61 -3.81 3.69
C THR A 145 6.42 -5.11 3.71
N ARG A 146 7.20 -5.37 2.64
CA ARG A 146 8.07 -6.54 2.60
C ARG A 146 9.07 -6.55 3.75
N SER A 147 9.77 -5.44 3.96
CA SER A 147 10.74 -5.33 5.06
C SER A 147 10.06 -5.42 6.44
N ALA A 148 8.84 -4.91 6.57
CA ALA A 148 8.08 -5.05 7.83
C ALA A 148 7.74 -6.52 8.11
N ILE A 149 7.32 -7.29 7.11
CA ILE A 149 7.06 -8.72 7.23
C ILE A 149 8.33 -9.47 7.65
N ASP A 150 9.44 -9.24 6.96
CA ASP A 150 10.70 -9.94 7.20
C ASP A 150 11.26 -9.68 8.61
N ASN A 151 10.80 -8.63 9.31
CA ASN A 151 11.31 -8.22 10.63
C ASN A 151 10.25 -8.23 11.75
N ALA A 152 9.01 -8.56 11.48
CA ALA A 152 7.98 -8.69 12.52
C ALA A 152 8.07 -10.03 13.22
N SER A 153 7.74 -10.05 14.54
CA SER A 153 7.68 -11.29 15.32
C SER A 153 6.44 -12.12 15.03
N LEU A 154 5.38 -11.50 14.51
CA LEU A 154 4.11 -12.13 14.14
C LEU A 154 3.55 -11.43 12.90
N VAL A 155 3.31 -12.18 11.85
CA VAL A 155 2.73 -11.67 10.60
C VAL A 155 1.30 -12.18 10.42
N ILE A 156 0.34 -11.28 10.39
CA ILE A 156 -1.07 -11.57 10.19
C ILE A 156 -1.52 -11.00 8.85
N ALA A 157 -2.00 -11.86 7.97
CA ALA A 157 -2.38 -11.47 6.62
C ALA A 157 -3.87 -11.64 6.36
N GLU A 158 -4.55 -10.57 5.93
CA GLU A 158 -5.82 -10.70 5.20
C GLU A 158 -5.56 -11.33 3.84
N VAL A 159 -6.22 -12.44 3.56
CA VAL A 159 -6.14 -13.14 2.28
C VAL A 159 -7.37 -12.78 1.46
N ASN A 160 -7.19 -11.91 0.46
CA ASN A 160 -8.29 -11.31 -0.29
C ASN A 160 -8.22 -11.70 -1.78
N PRO A 161 -9.23 -12.40 -2.33
CA PRO A 161 -9.26 -12.76 -3.75
C PRO A 161 -9.36 -11.56 -4.70
N ASN A 162 -9.75 -10.39 -4.19
CA ASN A 162 -9.79 -9.16 -4.98
C ASN A 162 -8.42 -8.46 -5.08
N MET A 163 -7.40 -8.92 -4.34
CA MET A 163 -6.04 -8.39 -4.46
C MET A 163 -5.43 -8.88 -5.77
N PRO A 164 -4.98 -7.97 -6.68
CA PRO A 164 -4.37 -8.39 -7.93
C PRO A 164 -3.00 -9.02 -7.68
N TRP A 165 -2.67 -10.04 -8.45
CA TRP A 165 -1.33 -10.61 -8.46
C TRP A 165 -0.36 -9.69 -9.19
N THR A 166 0.70 -9.27 -8.52
CA THR A 166 1.79 -8.49 -9.12
C THR A 166 3.07 -9.31 -9.18
N HIS A 167 3.99 -8.91 -10.06
CA HIS A 167 5.24 -9.62 -10.29
C HIS A 167 6.44 -8.81 -9.78
N GLY A 168 7.57 -9.49 -9.60
CA GLY A 168 8.79 -8.91 -9.06
C GLY A 168 9.01 -9.35 -7.61
N ASP A 169 9.61 -8.51 -6.79
CA ASP A 169 9.85 -8.77 -5.37
C ASP A 169 8.58 -8.52 -4.51
N THR A 170 7.48 -9.03 -5.01
CA THR A 170 6.14 -8.90 -4.40
C THR A 170 5.62 -10.21 -3.85
N THR A 171 6.25 -11.33 -4.24
CA THR A 171 5.80 -12.67 -3.90
C THR A 171 6.59 -13.24 -2.73
N MET A 172 5.93 -14.03 -1.92
CA MET A 172 6.51 -14.73 -0.78
C MET A 172 5.85 -16.10 -0.60
N GLU A 173 6.51 -16.99 0.13
CA GLU A 173 5.90 -18.27 0.50
C GLU A 173 4.82 -18.01 1.57
N VAL A 174 3.72 -18.75 1.49
CA VAL A 174 2.64 -18.61 2.49
C VAL A 174 3.10 -18.98 3.90
N VAL A 175 4.11 -19.85 4.00
CA VAL A 175 4.69 -20.27 5.29
C VAL A 175 5.54 -19.18 5.97
N ASP A 176 5.83 -18.07 5.28
CA ASP A 176 6.46 -16.89 5.87
C ASP A 176 5.44 -16.01 6.62
N LEU A 177 4.15 -16.38 6.56
CA LEU A 177 3.05 -15.76 7.30
C LEU A 177 2.67 -16.64 8.48
N ASP A 178 2.26 -16.05 9.59
CA ASP A 178 1.89 -16.83 10.79
C ASP A 178 0.38 -17.11 10.85
N LEU A 179 -0.45 -16.12 10.52
CA LEU A 179 -1.91 -16.25 10.54
C LEU A 179 -2.53 -15.72 9.25
N LEU A 180 -3.47 -16.48 8.73
CA LEU A 180 -4.23 -16.15 7.53
C LEU A 180 -5.68 -15.85 7.89
N VAL A 181 -6.15 -14.68 7.51
CA VAL A 181 -7.53 -14.23 7.75
C VAL A 181 -8.23 -14.12 6.39
N PRO A 182 -9.07 -15.10 6.02
CA PRO A 182 -9.82 -15.04 4.77
C PRO A 182 -10.80 -13.86 4.78
N VAL A 183 -10.73 -13.03 3.75
CA VAL A 183 -11.66 -11.93 3.53
C VAL A 183 -12.10 -11.93 2.07
N ASP A 184 -13.29 -11.39 1.79
CA ASP A 184 -13.76 -11.13 0.43
C ASP A 184 -14.38 -9.73 0.41
N ARG A 185 -13.54 -8.75 0.13
CA ARG A 185 -13.96 -7.35 0.07
C ARG A 185 -13.28 -6.64 -1.10
N PRO A 186 -13.94 -5.65 -1.71
CA PRO A 186 -13.30 -4.79 -2.68
C PRO A 186 -12.04 -4.15 -2.12
N ILE A 187 -10.99 -4.06 -2.93
CA ILE A 187 -9.80 -3.28 -2.59
C ILE A 187 -10.19 -1.81 -2.45
N LEU A 188 -9.58 -1.13 -1.51
CA LEU A 188 -9.80 0.30 -1.31
C LEU A 188 -9.41 1.09 -2.56
N GLU A 189 -10.24 2.05 -2.89
CA GLU A 189 -10.03 2.90 -4.07
C GLU A 189 -9.55 4.30 -3.68
N ARG A 190 -8.83 4.91 -4.60
CA ARG A 190 -8.44 6.30 -4.51
C ARG A 190 -9.38 7.15 -5.34
N GLU A 191 -9.97 8.17 -4.74
CA GLU A 191 -10.79 9.13 -5.46
C GLU A 191 -10.03 9.79 -6.61
N LEU A 192 -10.65 9.81 -7.77
CA LEU A 192 -10.18 10.58 -8.93
C LEU A 192 -10.62 12.04 -8.76
N HIS A 193 -9.70 12.95 -8.98
CA HIS A 193 -10.00 14.39 -8.96
C HIS A 193 -10.06 14.93 -10.39
N THR A 194 -11.11 15.69 -10.70
CA THR A 194 -11.20 16.41 -11.95
C THR A 194 -10.17 17.55 -11.96
N PRO A 195 -9.24 17.58 -12.93
CA PRO A 195 -8.26 18.66 -13.04
C PRO A 195 -8.94 19.98 -13.44
N ASN A 196 -8.45 21.10 -12.88
CA ASN A 196 -8.85 22.44 -13.30
C ASN A 196 -8.01 22.93 -14.50
N GLU A 197 -8.35 24.09 -15.08
CA GLU A 197 -7.68 24.62 -16.24
C GLU A 197 -6.20 24.98 -15.99
N ILE A 198 -5.88 25.44 -14.78
CA ILE A 198 -4.50 25.74 -14.40
C ILE A 198 -3.66 24.46 -14.39
N SER A 199 -4.19 23.39 -13.79
CA SER A 199 -3.51 22.08 -13.79
C SER A 199 -3.28 21.55 -15.20
N ARG A 200 -4.25 21.71 -16.10
CA ARG A 200 -4.12 21.32 -17.51
C ARG A 200 -3.05 22.15 -18.24
N THR A 201 -3.00 23.46 -17.99
CA THR A 201 -1.99 24.33 -18.59
C THR A 201 -0.59 23.96 -18.14
N ILE A 202 -0.38 23.73 -16.84
CA ILE A 202 0.91 23.29 -16.29
C ILE A 202 1.28 21.91 -16.86
N ALA A 203 0.34 20.98 -16.87
CA ALA A 203 0.56 19.62 -17.35
C ALA A 203 0.94 19.56 -18.82
N ARG A 204 0.30 20.39 -19.68
CA ARG A 204 0.64 20.51 -21.09
C ARG A 204 2.07 21.03 -21.29
N ALA A 205 2.46 22.06 -20.54
CA ALA A 205 3.82 22.59 -20.60
C ALA A 205 4.86 21.56 -20.15
N ALA A 206 4.58 20.82 -19.06
CA ALA A 206 5.46 19.75 -18.57
C ALA A 206 5.57 18.58 -19.57
N ALA A 207 4.44 18.15 -20.16
CA ALA A 207 4.42 17.07 -21.15
C ALA A 207 5.25 17.41 -22.42
N ALA A 208 5.32 18.68 -22.80
CA ALA A 208 6.13 19.13 -23.93
C ALA A 208 7.64 18.89 -23.71
N LEU A 209 8.08 18.79 -22.47
CA LEU A 209 9.49 18.53 -22.12
C LEU A 209 9.84 17.04 -22.09
N ILE A 210 8.85 16.14 -22.25
CA ILE A 210 9.05 14.68 -22.16
C ILE A 210 9.24 14.13 -23.57
N PRO A 211 10.46 13.72 -23.98
CA PRO A 211 10.69 13.10 -25.27
C PRO A 211 10.27 11.64 -25.34
N ASN A 212 10.24 11.06 -26.54
CA ASN A 212 10.08 9.62 -26.72
C ASN A 212 11.19 8.85 -25.99
N GLY A 213 10.90 7.66 -25.53
CA GLY A 213 11.84 6.80 -24.81
C GLY A 213 12.13 7.22 -23.37
N SER A 214 11.48 8.26 -22.86
CA SER A 214 11.67 8.70 -21.47
C SER A 214 11.22 7.63 -20.48
N THR A 215 11.96 7.48 -19.39
CA THR A 215 11.50 6.78 -18.20
C THR A 215 10.99 7.80 -17.18
N ILE A 216 9.75 7.62 -16.75
CA ILE A 216 9.02 8.60 -15.94
C ILE A 216 8.90 8.10 -14.50
N GLU A 217 9.18 9.00 -13.55
CA GLU A 217 8.75 8.91 -12.17
C GLU A 217 7.54 9.83 -11.96
N LEU A 218 6.48 9.30 -11.32
CA LEU A 218 5.28 10.04 -10.99
C LEU A 218 5.29 10.42 -9.52
N GLY A 219 5.50 11.69 -9.23
CA GLY A 219 5.36 12.20 -7.87
C GLY A 219 3.92 12.07 -7.34
N LEU A 220 3.79 11.91 -6.04
CA LEU A 220 2.49 11.88 -5.33
C LEU A 220 1.75 13.22 -5.38
N GLY A 221 2.41 14.28 -5.78
CA GLY A 221 2.09 15.69 -5.69
C GLY A 221 0.61 16.06 -5.74
N ARG A 222 0.09 16.49 -4.60
CA ARG A 222 -1.15 17.24 -4.50
C ARG A 222 -0.82 18.66 -4.11
N VAL A 223 -1.02 19.58 -5.04
CA VAL A 223 -0.95 21.03 -4.72
C VAL A 223 -2.36 21.49 -4.36
N PRO A 224 -2.59 22.05 -3.16
CA PRO A 224 -3.89 22.60 -2.79
C PRO A 224 -4.38 23.60 -3.85
N GLY A 225 -5.61 23.43 -4.33
CA GLY A 225 -6.22 24.26 -5.37
C GLY A 225 -5.85 23.92 -6.82
N TYR A 226 -4.78 23.11 -7.07
CA TYR A 226 -4.32 22.76 -8.43
C TYR A 226 -4.44 21.26 -8.74
N GLY A 227 -4.87 20.44 -7.78
CA GLY A 227 -5.03 19.01 -8.00
C GLY A 227 -3.71 18.23 -8.08
N ARG A 228 -3.72 17.15 -8.85
CA ARG A 228 -2.60 16.21 -9.01
C ARG A 228 -1.98 16.37 -10.38
N ILE A 229 -1.12 17.35 -10.54
CA ILE A 229 -0.45 17.69 -11.81
C ILE A 229 0.21 16.47 -12.47
N PRO A 230 0.99 15.61 -11.77
CA PRO A 230 1.64 14.46 -12.40
C PRO A 230 0.66 13.54 -13.12
N GLN A 231 -0.51 13.28 -12.58
CA GLN A 231 -1.53 12.45 -13.22
C GLN A 231 -2.11 13.12 -14.47
N VAL A 232 -2.26 14.45 -14.44
CA VAL A 232 -2.78 15.23 -15.58
C VAL A 232 -1.77 15.29 -16.73
N VAL A 233 -0.46 15.28 -16.45
CA VAL A 233 0.59 15.22 -17.48
C VAL A 233 0.40 13.99 -18.38
N MET A 234 -0.02 12.86 -17.81
CA MET A 234 -0.25 11.62 -18.57
C MET A 234 -1.30 11.79 -19.68
N GLU A 235 -2.29 12.68 -19.49
CA GLU A 235 -3.31 12.97 -20.52
C GLU A 235 -2.71 13.55 -21.82
N TYR A 236 -1.48 14.07 -21.77
CA TYR A 236 -0.79 14.74 -22.89
C TYR A 236 0.35 13.93 -23.49
N LEU A 237 0.49 12.65 -23.15
CA LEU A 237 1.58 11.78 -23.61
C LEU A 237 1.15 10.72 -24.63
N HIS A 238 -0.08 10.77 -25.14
CA HIS A 238 -0.62 9.75 -26.05
C HIS A 238 0.12 9.65 -27.40
N ASP A 239 0.75 10.72 -27.84
CA ASP A 239 1.54 10.80 -29.06
C ASP A 239 3.01 10.39 -28.85
N ARG A 240 3.40 10.11 -27.62
CA ARG A 240 4.75 9.66 -27.28
C ARG A 240 4.92 8.17 -27.58
N LYS A 241 6.18 7.76 -27.76
CA LYS A 241 6.57 6.37 -28.04
C LYS A 241 7.59 5.90 -27.02
N ASP A 242 7.53 4.62 -26.72
CA ASP A 242 8.51 3.92 -25.89
C ASP A 242 8.69 4.52 -24.48
N ILE A 243 7.64 5.10 -23.93
CA ILE A 243 7.63 5.58 -22.56
C ILE A 243 7.80 4.39 -21.60
N GLY A 244 8.64 4.56 -20.58
CA GLY A 244 8.81 3.65 -19.47
C GLY A 244 8.36 4.29 -18.16
N PHE A 245 8.00 3.45 -17.19
CA PHE A 245 7.75 3.89 -15.83
C PHE A 245 8.68 3.17 -14.84
N HIS A 246 9.29 3.95 -13.96
CA HIS A 246 10.02 3.51 -12.78
C HIS A 246 9.73 4.54 -11.69
N THR A 247 8.79 4.24 -10.81
CA THR A 247 8.13 5.26 -9.99
C THR A 247 7.76 4.71 -8.61
N GLU A 248 7.59 5.58 -7.65
CA GLU A 248 7.06 5.21 -6.33
C GLU A 248 5.62 4.67 -6.45
N MET A 249 4.75 5.37 -7.18
CA MET A 249 3.33 5.05 -7.26
C MET A 249 2.81 5.05 -8.69
N ILE A 250 1.88 4.13 -8.99
CA ILE A 250 1.04 4.16 -10.20
C ILE A 250 -0.43 4.41 -9.84
N SER A 251 -1.15 5.04 -10.79
CA SER A 251 -2.58 5.30 -10.70
C SER A 251 -3.26 5.10 -12.07
N ASP A 252 -4.57 5.25 -12.12
CA ASP A 252 -5.38 5.09 -13.35
C ASP A 252 -4.89 5.90 -14.55
N SER A 253 -4.14 6.96 -14.32
CA SER A 253 -3.64 7.84 -15.40
C SER A 253 -2.72 7.15 -16.42
N ILE A 254 -2.14 6.00 -16.06
CA ILE A 254 -1.29 5.25 -16.99
C ILE A 254 -2.09 4.32 -17.93
N ILE A 255 -3.32 3.94 -17.57
CA ILE A 255 -4.12 2.95 -18.30
C ILE A 255 -4.31 3.34 -19.77
N PRO A 256 -4.72 4.59 -20.10
CA PRO A 256 -4.85 4.99 -21.50
C PRO A 256 -3.54 4.93 -22.29
N LEU A 257 -2.40 5.23 -21.64
CA LEU A 257 -1.09 5.20 -22.28
C LEU A 257 -0.62 3.77 -22.57
N VAL A 258 -0.93 2.84 -21.67
CA VAL A 258 -0.67 1.40 -21.89
C VAL A 258 -1.55 0.89 -23.02
N ALA A 259 -2.86 1.21 -22.99
CA ALA A 259 -3.82 0.78 -24.01
C ALA A 259 -3.50 1.35 -25.42
N SER A 260 -2.93 2.56 -25.51
CA SER A 260 -2.52 3.17 -26.78
C SER A 260 -1.19 2.62 -27.33
N GLY A 261 -0.44 1.85 -26.52
CA GLY A 261 0.91 1.38 -26.87
C GLY A 261 2.00 2.46 -26.72
N ALA A 262 1.70 3.61 -26.14
CA ALA A 262 2.70 4.64 -25.84
C ALA A 262 3.72 4.15 -24.78
N VAL A 263 3.28 3.26 -23.88
CA VAL A 263 4.11 2.68 -22.82
C VAL A 263 4.57 1.29 -23.21
N THR A 264 5.84 1.17 -23.56
CA THR A 264 6.48 -0.13 -23.85
C THR A 264 7.59 -0.49 -22.85
N GLY A 265 8.18 0.51 -22.21
CA GLY A 265 9.36 0.34 -21.37
C GLY A 265 10.61 -0.14 -22.12
N ALA A 266 10.59 -0.17 -23.45
CA ALA A 266 11.66 -0.75 -24.28
C ALA A 266 12.99 -0.02 -24.12
N MET A 267 12.95 1.28 -23.82
CA MET A 267 14.14 2.14 -23.70
C MET A 267 14.65 2.26 -22.24
N LYS A 268 14.00 1.61 -21.26
CA LYS A 268 14.48 1.61 -19.87
C LYS A 268 15.87 0.99 -19.78
N SER A 269 16.73 1.53 -18.93
CA SER A 269 18.06 0.99 -18.62
C SER A 269 17.99 -0.27 -17.75
N ILE A 270 17.01 -0.33 -16.85
CA ILE A 270 16.71 -1.48 -15.97
C ILE A 270 15.23 -1.88 -16.13
N ASP A 271 14.89 -3.13 -15.89
CA ASP A 271 13.53 -3.67 -15.97
C ASP A 271 12.84 -3.35 -17.31
N ARG A 272 13.52 -3.57 -18.42
CA ARG A 272 13.00 -3.29 -19.78
C ARG A 272 11.68 -4.03 -20.00
N GLY A 273 10.72 -3.33 -20.62
CA GLY A 273 9.41 -3.87 -20.91
C GLY A 273 8.49 -3.99 -19.71
N LYS A 274 8.90 -3.50 -18.53
CA LYS A 274 8.11 -3.53 -17.31
C LYS A 274 7.79 -2.13 -16.81
N ILE A 275 6.62 -2.00 -16.19
CA ILE A 275 6.27 -0.87 -15.34
C ILE A 275 6.69 -1.24 -13.92
N THR A 276 7.61 -0.48 -13.34
CA THR A 276 8.14 -0.73 -11.99
C THR A 276 7.60 0.31 -11.04
N ALA A 277 6.97 -0.12 -9.94
CA ALA A 277 6.45 0.75 -8.89
C ALA A 277 6.52 0.07 -7.52
N SER A 278 6.52 0.87 -6.46
CA SER A 278 6.49 0.37 -5.08
C SER A 278 5.07 0.05 -4.64
N PHE A 279 4.07 0.82 -5.12
CA PHE A 279 2.65 0.57 -4.83
C PHE A 279 1.73 1.17 -5.89
N CYS A 280 0.48 0.73 -5.87
CA CYS A 280 -0.58 1.23 -6.74
C CYS A 280 -1.71 1.84 -5.91
N MET A 281 -2.21 3.00 -6.32
CA MET A 281 -3.42 3.59 -5.74
C MET A 281 -4.31 4.15 -6.84
N GLY A 282 -5.39 3.49 -7.13
CA GLY A 282 -6.34 3.87 -8.18
C GLY A 282 -7.74 3.39 -7.88
N THR A 283 -8.51 3.23 -8.93
CA THR A 283 -9.83 2.62 -8.89
C THR A 283 -9.74 1.12 -9.24
N LYS A 284 -10.86 0.42 -9.09
CA LYS A 284 -10.98 -0.98 -9.53
C LYS A 284 -10.43 -1.20 -10.96
N LYS A 285 -10.59 -0.20 -11.84
CA LYS A 285 -10.09 -0.27 -13.21
C LYS A 285 -8.56 -0.44 -13.32
N LEU A 286 -7.82 0.07 -12.36
CA LEU A 286 -6.36 -0.11 -12.29
C LEU A 286 -6.02 -1.51 -11.78
N TYR A 287 -6.86 -2.06 -10.90
CA TYR A 287 -6.61 -3.33 -10.23
C TYR A 287 -7.00 -4.55 -11.07
N ASP A 288 -8.00 -4.39 -11.95
CA ASP A 288 -8.39 -5.40 -12.96
C ASP A 288 -7.34 -5.51 -14.11
#